data_8e93eec0e697b217ea4fc1b654555a36
#
_entry.id   8e93eec0e697b217ea4fc1b654555a36
#
_cell.length_a   1.000
_cell.length_b   1.000
_cell.length_c   1.000
_cell.angle_alpha   90.00
_cell.angle_beta   90.00
_cell.angle_gamma   90.00
#
_symmetry.space_group_name_H-M   'P 1'
#
loop_
_entity.id
_entity.type
_entity.pdbx_description
1 polymer ?
#
loop_
_entity_poly.entity_id
_entity_poly.type
_entity_poly.pdbx_seq_one_letter_code
_entity_poly.pdbx_strand_id
1 'polypeptide(L)'
;NWKGTWKIPEVAAMIREAMFWERLEGANGQCHLCAHECRIPESKFGVCGVRQNSGGVLRTMAYARLVAANVDPIEKKPLYHFLPGSSSFSIATIGCNFKCGFCQNWQISQASVKDGALDAGREVMPERIVQEATRSGCRSISYTYTEPTIFFEYAYDTALPAKKAGLRNVFVTNGYMTRRALETIRPYLDAANVDLKSFSDASYR
;
A
#
# COMPACT_ATOMS: atom_id res chain seq x y z
N ASN A 1 -1.47 6.03 -21.11
CA ASN A 1 -2.65 6.91 -21.07
C ASN A 1 -3.92 6.08 -20.85
N TRP A 2 -4.20 5.78 -19.60
CA TRP A 2 -5.37 5.01 -19.19
C TRP A 2 -6.57 5.98 -19.02
N LYS A 3 -7.35 6.21 -20.07
CA LYS A 3 -8.55 7.07 -20.10
C LYS A 3 -9.80 6.20 -20.10
N GLY A 4 -10.29 5.82 -18.91
CA GLY A 4 -11.63 5.26 -18.72
C GLY A 4 -12.51 6.26 -17.98
N THR A 5 -13.77 6.44 -18.41
CA THR A 5 -14.79 7.22 -17.70
C THR A 5 -15.31 6.41 -16.52
N TRP A 6 -15.11 6.90 -15.28
CA TRP A 6 -15.48 6.25 -14.04
C TRP A 6 -16.60 7.05 -13.33
N LYS A 7 -17.65 6.38 -12.88
CA LYS A 7 -18.57 6.94 -11.90
C LYS A 7 -17.87 6.94 -10.53
N ILE A 8 -17.90 8.05 -9.84
CA ILE A 8 -17.36 8.22 -8.46
C ILE A 8 -18.46 7.74 -7.50
N PRO A 9 -18.30 6.63 -6.79
CA PRO A 9 -19.17 6.26 -5.67
C PRO A 9 -18.83 7.07 -4.42
N GLU A 10 -19.72 7.08 -3.45
CA GLU A 10 -19.60 7.87 -2.22
C GLU A 10 -18.29 7.57 -1.45
N VAL A 11 -17.64 8.63 -0.97
CA VAL A 11 -16.39 8.62 -0.17
C VAL A 11 -16.44 7.64 1.02
N ALA A 12 -17.62 7.35 1.55
CA ALA A 12 -17.83 6.43 2.67
C ALA A 12 -17.40 4.97 2.38
N ALA A 13 -17.46 4.51 1.11
CA ALA A 13 -17.12 3.13 0.74
C ALA A 13 -15.60 2.84 0.78
N MET A 14 -14.76 3.87 0.82
CA MET A 14 -13.29 3.77 0.76
C MET A 14 -12.62 3.84 2.14
N ILE A 15 -13.37 4.14 3.18
CA ILE A 15 -12.86 4.19 4.56
C ILE A 15 -13.17 2.84 5.21
N ARG A 16 -12.12 2.09 5.50
CA ARG A 16 -12.24 0.73 6.04
C ARG A 16 -11.58 0.63 7.41
N GLU A 17 -12.09 -0.22 8.28
CA GLU A 17 -11.38 -0.56 9.51
C GLU A 17 -10.00 -1.15 9.17
N ALA A 18 -8.98 -0.66 9.85
CA ALA A 18 -7.61 -1.08 9.63
C ALA A 18 -7.36 -2.48 10.21
N MET A 19 -6.50 -3.27 9.56
CA MET A 19 -5.96 -4.49 10.15
C MET A 19 -4.82 -4.15 11.13
N PHE A 20 -4.45 -5.08 12.00
CA PHE A 20 -3.31 -4.99 12.92
C PHE A 20 -3.35 -3.75 13.82
N TRP A 21 -4.40 -3.63 14.58
CA TRP A 21 -4.52 -2.61 15.61
C TRP A 21 -5.27 -3.14 16.83
N GLU A 22 -5.15 -2.44 17.93
CA GLU A 22 -5.95 -2.67 19.14
C GLU A 22 -6.40 -1.34 19.74
N ARG A 23 -7.51 -1.38 20.45
CA ARG A 23 -8.01 -0.25 21.20
C ARG A 23 -7.31 -0.18 22.53
N LEU A 24 -6.84 1.03 22.90
CA LEU A 24 -6.30 1.35 24.21
C LEU A 24 -7.30 2.18 25.02
N GLU A 25 -6.96 2.42 26.29
CA GLU A 25 -7.73 3.32 27.16
C GLU A 25 -7.83 4.74 26.58
N GLY A 26 -8.94 5.45 26.91
CA GLY A 26 -9.19 6.83 26.49
C GLY A 26 -9.41 6.97 24.99
N ALA A 27 -10.01 5.96 24.32
CA ALA A 27 -10.28 5.94 22.88
C ALA A 27 -9.02 6.06 22.00
N ASN A 28 -7.82 5.76 22.51
CA ASN A 28 -6.61 5.67 21.72
C ASN A 28 -6.57 4.36 20.93
N GLY A 29 -5.93 4.36 19.76
CA GLY A 29 -5.62 3.17 18.98
C GLY A 29 -4.12 2.89 18.95
N GLN A 30 -3.72 1.61 19.09
CA GLN A 30 -2.36 1.16 18.86
C GLN A 30 -2.30 0.45 17.50
N CYS A 31 -1.47 0.97 16.60
CA CYS A 31 -1.26 0.36 15.28
C CYS A 31 -0.06 -0.58 15.32
N HIS A 32 -0.22 -1.82 14.86
CA HIS A 32 0.82 -2.84 14.79
C HIS A 32 1.16 -3.27 13.34
N LEU A 33 0.91 -2.41 12.36
CA LEU A 33 1.16 -2.74 10.96
C LEU A 33 2.64 -2.67 10.58
N CYS A 34 3.33 -1.63 11.04
CA CYS A 34 4.76 -1.43 10.80
C CYS A 34 5.49 -1.14 12.11
N ALA A 35 6.84 -1.21 12.09
CA ALA A 35 7.67 -1.08 13.27
C ALA A 35 7.65 0.31 13.94
N HIS A 36 6.94 1.29 13.40
CA HIS A 36 6.63 2.52 14.14
C HIS A 36 5.66 2.29 15.30
N GLU A 37 4.84 1.24 15.24
CA GLU A 37 3.88 0.90 16.30
C GLU A 37 3.16 2.13 16.88
N CYS A 38 2.58 2.94 16.00
CA CYS A 38 2.01 4.25 16.34
C CYS A 38 0.89 4.13 17.37
N ARG A 39 1.02 4.84 18.50
CA ARG A 39 -0.12 5.16 19.35
C ARG A 39 -0.84 6.38 18.77
N ILE A 40 -2.09 6.18 18.37
CA ILE A 40 -2.87 7.17 17.61
C ILE A 40 -4.07 7.61 18.46
N PRO A 41 -4.01 8.82 19.04
CA PRO A 41 -5.15 9.41 19.76
C PRO A 41 -6.35 9.60 18.84
N GLU A 42 -7.53 9.79 19.43
CA GLU A 42 -8.74 10.09 18.69
C GLU A 42 -8.56 11.28 17.74
N SER A 43 -9.12 11.17 16.54
CA SER A 43 -9.03 12.14 15.44
C SER A 43 -7.62 12.37 14.88
N LYS A 44 -6.59 11.66 15.36
CA LYS A 44 -5.21 11.79 14.89
C LYS A 44 -4.85 10.70 13.87
N PHE A 45 -3.72 10.93 13.19
CA PHE A 45 -3.16 10.04 12.18
C PHE A 45 -1.86 9.40 12.68
N GLY A 46 -1.57 8.20 12.17
CA GLY A 46 -0.25 7.59 12.27
C GLY A 46 0.78 8.32 11.40
N VAL A 47 2.05 7.96 11.56
CA VAL A 47 3.21 8.52 10.82
C VAL A 47 3.01 8.46 9.30
N CYS A 48 2.39 7.39 8.79
CA CYS A 48 2.12 7.22 7.37
C CYS A 48 1.12 8.20 6.75
N GLY A 49 0.33 8.92 7.57
CA GLY A 49 -0.64 9.91 7.13
C GLY A 49 -1.92 9.37 6.49
N VAL A 50 -2.11 8.04 6.48
CA VAL A 50 -3.26 7.36 5.84
C VAL A 50 -4.03 6.44 6.79
N ARG A 51 -3.60 6.32 8.04
CA ARG A 51 -4.34 5.61 9.10
C ARG A 51 -4.78 6.60 10.15
N GLN A 52 -6.08 6.69 10.38
CA GLN A 52 -6.72 7.61 11.31
C GLN A 52 -7.50 6.85 12.38
N ASN A 53 -7.40 7.32 13.61
CA ASN A 53 -8.31 6.91 14.66
C ASN A 53 -9.58 7.77 14.57
N SER A 54 -10.71 7.15 14.34
CA SER A 54 -12.02 7.82 14.23
C SER A 54 -13.01 7.12 15.16
N GLY A 55 -13.43 7.81 16.22
CA GLY A 55 -14.34 7.26 17.23
C GLY A 55 -13.76 6.08 18.01
N GLY A 56 -12.44 6.05 18.25
CA GLY A 56 -11.76 4.95 18.91
C GLY A 56 -11.64 3.67 18.05
N VAL A 57 -11.81 3.79 16.71
CA VAL A 57 -11.60 2.75 15.73
C VAL A 57 -10.53 3.21 14.75
N LEU A 58 -9.47 2.41 14.58
CA LEU A 58 -8.43 2.73 13.60
C LEU A 58 -8.93 2.38 12.19
N ARG A 59 -8.88 3.35 11.28
CA ARG A 59 -9.34 3.23 9.90
C ARG A 59 -8.20 3.46 8.92
N THR A 60 -8.17 2.71 7.83
CA THR A 60 -7.33 3.00 6.67
C THR A 60 -8.08 3.87 5.68
N MET A 61 -7.42 4.94 5.23
CA MET A 61 -7.92 5.90 4.25
C MET A 61 -7.31 5.63 2.85
N ALA A 62 -6.43 4.63 2.73
CA ALA A 62 -5.74 4.28 1.49
C ALA A 62 -6.42 3.14 0.71
N TYR A 63 -7.49 2.53 1.25
CA TYR A 63 -8.16 1.41 0.62
C TYR A 63 -8.82 1.83 -0.70
N ALA A 64 -8.55 1.08 -1.77
CA ALA A 64 -9.05 1.30 -3.13
C ALA A 64 -8.74 2.69 -3.74
N ARG A 65 -7.89 3.52 -3.11
CA ARG A 65 -7.49 4.85 -3.59
C ARG A 65 -6.21 4.80 -4.41
N LEU A 66 -6.35 4.45 -5.68
CA LEU A 66 -5.24 4.26 -6.59
C LEU A 66 -4.74 5.60 -7.15
N VAL A 67 -3.47 5.96 -6.88
CA VAL A 67 -2.83 7.17 -7.41
C VAL A 67 -1.90 6.89 -8.59
N ALA A 68 -1.42 5.65 -8.72
CA ALA A 68 -0.61 5.23 -9.85
C ALA A 68 -0.99 3.82 -10.29
N ALA A 69 -1.11 3.62 -11.59
CA ALA A 69 -1.29 2.33 -12.26
C ALA A 69 -0.53 2.34 -13.59
N ASN A 70 0.47 1.47 -13.72
CA ASN A 70 1.29 1.38 -14.92
C ASN A 70 1.62 -0.08 -15.25
N VAL A 71 1.79 -0.36 -16.53
CA VAL A 71 2.45 -1.60 -16.99
C VAL A 71 3.94 -1.33 -17.09
N ASP A 72 4.73 -2.01 -16.27
CA ASP A 72 6.19 -1.86 -16.23
C ASP A 72 6.88 -3.20 -16.51
N PRO A 73 8.09 -3.22 -17.06
CA PRO A 73 8.96 -4.40 -17.02
C PRO A 73 9.20 -4.85 -15.58
N ILE A 74 9.27 -6.16 -15.34
CA ILE A 74 9.54 -6.70 -14.00
C ILE A 74 10.91 -6.24 -13.47
N GLU A 75 11.88 -6.02 -14.35
CA GLU A 75 13.21 -5.53 -14.03
C GLU A 75 13.20 -4.12 -13.41
N LYS A 76 12.15 -3.31 -13.68
CA LYS A 76 11.94 -2.02 -13.03
C LYS A 76 11.56 -2.16 -11.54
N LYS A 77 11.30 -3.39 -11.08
CA LYS A 77 11.08 -3.74 -9.66
C LYS A 77 12.33 -4.33 -9.00
N PRO A 78 13.52 -4.04 -9.48
CA PRO A 78 14.81 -4.72 -9.41
C PRO A 78 14.74 -6.25 -9.21
N LEU A 79 13.86 -6.93 -9.96
CA LEU A 79 13.67 -8.38 -9.91
C LEU A 79 14.14 -9.01 -11.22
N TYR A 80 15.46 -9.20 -11.36
CA TYR A 80 16.08 -9.65 -12.61
C TYR A 80 15.96 -11.15 -12.85
N HIS A 81 15.76 -11.96 -11.79
CA HIS A 81 15.67 -13.43 -11.87
C HIS A 81 14.25 -13.95 -11.61
N PHE A 82 13.31 -13.07 -11.32
CA PHE A 82 11.91 -13.42 -11.13
C PHE A 82 11.09 -13.02 -12.36
N LEU A 83 10.57 -14.01 -13.09
CA LEU A 83 9.80 -13.83 -14.33
C LEU A 83 10.48 -12.90 -15.36
N PRO A 84 11.76 -13.09 -15.70
CA PRO A 84 12.51 -12.14 -16.53
C PRO A 84 11.83 -11.89 -17.86
N GLY A 85 11.88 -10.64 -18.35
CA GLY A 85 11.25 -10.19 -19.59
C GLY A 85 9.75 -10.04 -19.52
N SER A 86 9.11 -10.24 -18.36
CA SER A 86 7.66 -10.12 -18.23
C SER A 86 7.22 -8.70 -17.84
N SER A 87 5.95 -8.39 -18.13
CA SER A 87 5.28 -7.18 -17.66
C SER A 87 4.63 -7.40 -16.29
N SER A 88 4.68 -6.37 -15.46
CA SER A 88 4.02 -6.29 -14.16
C SER A 88 3.06 -5.09 -14.10
N PHE A 89 1.86 -5.30 -13.57
CA PHE A 89 0.91 -4.23 -13.33
C PHE A 89 1.23 -3.56 -11.99
N SER A 90 1.78 -2.36 -12.03
CA SER A 90 2.31 -1.64 -10.87
C SER A 90 1.27 -0.69 -10.30
N ILE A 91 1.02 -0.78 -9.00
CA ILE A 91 0.02 0.05 -8.31
C ILE A 91 0.59 0.74 -7.06
N ALA A 92 0.03 1.92 -6.76
CA ALA A 92 0.31 2.67 -5.54
C ALA A 92 -0.90 3.45 -5.03
N THR A 93 -0.92 3.68 -3.73
CA THR A 93 -1.74 4.69 -3.05
C THR A 93 -0.86 5.83 -2.53
N ILE A 94 -1.46 6.90 -1.99
CA ILE A 94 -0.69 7.97 -1.32
C ILE A 94 -0.14 7.49 0.02
N GLY A 95 0.88 8.20 0.52
CA GLY A 95 1.48 7.99 1.83
C GLY A 95 2.67 7.03 1.84
N CYS A 96 3.44 7.13 2.90
CA CYS A 96 4.55 6.23 3.21
C CYS A 96 4.84 6.30 4.71
N ASN A 97 5.36 5.23 5.28
CA ASN A 97 5.81 5.21 6.67
C ASN A 97 7.21 5.81 6.84
N PHE A 98 7.92 6.16 5.75
CA PHE A 98 9.21 6.85 5.75
C PHE A 98 9.13 8.23 5.07
N LYS A 99 10.08 9.10 5.44
CA LYS A 99 10.22 10.48 4.95
C LYS A 99 11.59 10.70 4.28
N CYS A 100 11.99 9.77 3.40
CA CYS A 100 13.29 9.81 2.74
C CYS A 100 13.49 11.10 1.94
N GLY A 101 14.56 11.85 2.20
CA GLY A 101 14.88 13.09 1.50
C GLY A 101 15.25 12.90 0.01
N PHE A 102 15.58 11.66 -0.39
CA PHE A 102 15.91 11.29 -1.78
C PHE A 102 14.77 10.55 -2.50
N CYS A 103 13.53 10.62 -2.00
CA CYS A 103 12.40 9.88 -2.56
C CYS A 103 12.05 10.37 -3.96
N GLN A 104 12.18 9.51 -4.98
CA GLN A 104 11.80 9.84 -6.36
C GLN A 104 10.28 10.02 -6.52
N ASN A 105 9.49 9.35 -5.68
CA ASN A 105 8.03 9.41 -5.71
C ASN A 105 7.47 10.32 -4.58
N TRP A 106 8.23 11.36 -4.17
CA TRP A 106 7.89 12.20 -3.02
C TRP A 106 6.48 12.82 -3.14
N GLN A 107 6.03 13.16 -4.35
CA GLN A 107 4.73 13.77 -4.59
C GLN A 107 3.56 12.90 -4.09
N ILE A 108 3.66 11.57 -4.23
CA ILE A 108 2.62 10.64 -3.77
C ILE A 108 2.97 10.02 -2.42
N SER A 109 4.24 9.79 -2.13
CA SER A 109 4.67 9.18 -0.86
C SER A 109 4.59 10.13 0.33
N GLN A 110 4.76 11.45 0.10
CA GLN A 110 4.64 12.46 1.16
C GLN A 110 3.23 13.10 1.21
N ALA A 111 2.39 12.88 0.19
CA ALA A 111 0.98 13.24 0.26
C ALA A 111 0.29 12.44 1.37
N SER A 112 -0.56 13.09 2.13
CA SER A 112 -1.31 12.43 3.19
C SER A 112 -2.74 12.94 3.29
N VAL A 113 -3.62 12.08 3.78
CA VAL A 113 -5.00 12.47 4.09
C VAL A 113 -5.04 13.56 5.17
N LYS A 114 -4.11 13.49 6.12
CA LYS A 114 -3.92 14.50 7.16
C LYS A 114 -3.73 15.91 6.60
N ASP A 115 -3.05 16.05 5.46
CA ASP A 115 -2.72 17.32 4.82
C ASP A 115 -3.70 17.67 3.68
N GLY A 116 -4.89 17.06 3.67
CA GLY A 116 -5.97 17.40 2.74
C GLY A 116 -5.98 16.58 1.44
N ALA A 117 -5.14 15.56 1.30
CA ALA A 117 -5.13 14.69 0.12
C ALA A 117 -6.20 13.56 0.17
N LEU A 118 -7.33 13.81 0.85
CA LEU A 118 -8.41 12.82 0.98
C LEU A 118 -8.95 12.39 -0.40
N ASP A 119 -9.04 13.30 -1.35
CA ASP A 119 -9.57 13.06 -2.69
C ASP A 119 -8.47 12.65 -3.71
N ALA A 120 -7.23 12.43 -3.24
CA ALA A 120 -6.17 11.97 -4.12
C ALA A 120 -6.41 10.53 -4.59
N GLY A 121 -6.32 10.34 -5.91
CA GLY A 121 -6.47 9.02 -6.52
C GLY A 121 -7.88 8.74 -7.05
N ARG A 122 -7.99 7.57 -7.67
CA ARG A 122 -9.25 7.05 -8.23
C ARG A 122 -9.68 5.85 -7.41
N GLU A 123 -10.98 5.67 -7.24
CA GLU A 123 -11.48 4.44 -6.68
C GLU A 123 -11.32 3.30 -7.69
N VAL A 124 -10.56 2.29 -7.29
CA VAL A 124 -10.37 1.07 -8.09
C VAL A 124 -10.38 -0.13 -7.15
N MET A 125 -11.44 -0.92 -7.24
CA MET A 125 -11.59 -2.11 -6.40
C MET A 125 -10.57 -3.21 -6.77
N PRO A 126 -10.19 -4.08 -5.83
CA PRO A 126 -9.21 -5.15 -6.02
C PRO A 126 -9.44 -6.00 -7.27
N GLU A 127 -10.67 -6.40 -7.53
CA GLU A 127 -11.05 -7.22 -8.68
C GLU A 127 -10.74 -6.53 -10.00
N ARG A 128 -10.91 -5.20 -10.03
CA ARG A 128 -10.62 -4.40 -11.21
C ARG A 128 -9.11 -4.33 -11.50
N ILE A 129 -8.28 -4.25 -10.47
CA ILE A 129 -6.81 -4.34 -10.62
C ILE A 129 -6.43 -5.65 -11.29
N VAL A 130 -7.00 -6.77 -10.82
CA VAL A 130 -6.73 -8.11 -11.38
C VAL A 130 -7.19 -8.20 -12.84
N GLN A 131 -8.37 -7.70 -13.16
CA GLN A 131 -8.89 -7.67 -14.53
C GLN A 131 -7.97 -6.87 -15.47
N GLU A 132 -7.52 -5.68 -15.04
CA GLU A 132 -6.65 -4.83 -15.85
C GLU A 132 -5.26 -5.45 -16.02
N ALA A 133 -4.69 -6.05 -14.98
CA ALA A 133 -3.42 -6.77 -15.06
C ALA A 133 -3.50 -7.93 -16.07
N THR A 134 -4.57 -8.72 -15.99
CA THR A 134 -4.81 -9.84 -16.91
C THR A 134 -5.00 -9.34 -18.35
N ARG A 135 -5.86 -8.34 -18.56
CA ARG A 135 -6.12 -7.75 -19.88
C ARG A 135 -4.88 -7.16 -20.53
N SER A 136 -3.98 -6.61 -19.72
CA SER A 136 -2.72 -6.03 -20.18
C SER A 136 -1.62 -7.06 -20.42
N GLY A 137 -1.91 -8.37 -20.28
CA GLY A 137 -0.93 -9.45 -20.48
C GLY A 137 0.16 -9.47 -19.40
N CYS A 138 -0.04 -8.83 -18.25
CA CYS A 138 0.91 -8.85 -17.16
C CYS A 138 0.96 -10.25 -16.52
N ARG A 139 2.16 -10.66 -16.07
CA ARG A 139 2.35 -11.91 -15.32
C ARG A 139 2.32 -11.71 -13.82
N SER A 140 2.39 -10.46 -13.37
CA SER A 140 2.40 -10.09 -11.94
C SER A 140 1.71 -8.76 -11.68
N ILE A 141 1.33 -8.55 -10.42
CA ILE A 141 0.95 -7.26 -9.84
C ILE A 141 2.07 -6.83 -8.89
N SER A 142 2.58 -5.61 -9.08
CA SER A 142 3.59 -5.02 -8.21
C SER A 142 2.98 -3.91 -7.35
N TYR A 143 3.02 -4.09 -6.04
CA TYR A 143 2.66 -3.10 -5.04
C TYR A 143 3.93 -2.27 -4.76
N THR A 144 3.98 -1.01 -5.24
CA THR A 144 5.25 -0.28 -5.40
C THR A 144 5.07 1.24 -5.38
N TYR A 145 6.08 2.01 -5.78
CA TYR A 145 6.22 3.47 -5.88
C TYR A 145 6.13 4.18 -4.52
N THR A 146 5.15 3.86 -3.69
CA THR A 146 5.08 4.20 -2.28
C THR A 146 5.38 2.95 -1.45
N GLU A 147 4.90 2.85 -0.24
CA GLU A 147 5.17 1.69 0.61
C GLU A 147 3.94 0.76 0.67
N PRO A 148 4.01 -0.48 0.18
CA PRO A 148 2.88 -1.41 0.21
C PRO A 148 2.37 -1.72 1.61
N THR A 149 3.21 -1.64 2.64
CA THR A 149 2.79 -1.84 4.03
C THR A 149 1.67 -0.88 4.43
N ILE A 150 1.71 0.40 4.02
CA ILE A 150 0.72 1.38 4.51
C ILE A 150 -0.68 1.20 3.88
N PHE A 151 -0.77 0.54 2.74
CA PHE A 151 -2.03 0.18 2.10
C PHE A 151 -2.27 -1.34 2.12
N PHE A 152 -1.88 -1.97 3.21
CA PHE A 152 -1.85 -3.42 3.38
C PHE A 152 -3.18 -4.08 3.08
N GLU A 153 -4.29 -3.54 3.57
CA GLU A 153 -5.63 -4.09 3.38
C GLU A 153 -5.99 -4.17 1.89
N TYR A 154 -5.64 -3.13 1.14
CA TYR A 154 -5.86 -3.09 -0.30
C TYR A 154 -4.94 -4.04 -1.06
N ALA A 155 -3.67 -4.12 -0.66
CA ALA A 155 -2.73 -5.07 -1.23
C ALA A 155 -3.14 -6.51 -0.95
N TYR A 156 -3.56 -6.81 0.27
CA TYR A 156 -4.02 -8.14 0.68
C TYR A 156 -5.26 -8.59 -0.09
N ASP A 157 -6.28 -7.75 -0.15
CA ASP A 157 -7.53 -8.04 -0.86
C ASP A 157 -7.34 -8.11 -2.38
N THR A 158 -6.31 -7.46 -2.94
CA THR A 158 -5.92 -7.59 -4.34
C THR A 158 -5.12 -8.89 -4.58
N ALA A 159 -4.25 -9.25 -3.66
CA ALA A 159 -3.37 -10.42 -3.81
C ALA A 159 -4.13 -11.75 -3.83
N LEU A 160 -5.24 -11.84 -3.09
CA LEU A 160 -6.06 -13.06 -3.09
C LEU A 160 -6.66 -13.40 -4.47
N PRO A 161 -7.45 -12.53 -5.11
CA PRO A 161 -7.98 -12.79 -6.45
C PRO A 161 -6.88 -12.84 -7.52
N ALA A 162 -5.79 -12.07 -7.38
CA ALA A 162 -4.65 -12.14 -8.29
C ALA A 162 -4.05 -13.54 -8.33
N LYS A 163 -3.80 -14.15 -7.17
CA LYS A 163 -3.30 -15.52 -7.09
C LYS A 163 -4.26 -16.55 -7.70
N LYS A 164 -5.56 -16.39 -7.48
CA LYS A 164 -6.60 -17.24 -8.11
C LYS A 164 -6.62 -17.11 -9.64
N ALA A 165 -6.30 -15.92 -10.15
CA ALA A 165 -6.20 -15.63 -11.59
C ALA A 165 -4.85 -16.06 -12.20
N GLY A 166 -3.94 -16.67 -11.43
CA GLY A 166 -2.63 -17.10 -11.88
C GLY A 166 -1.58 -15.99 -11.98
N LEU A 167 -1.90 -14.79 -11.51
CA LEU A 167 -0.95 -13.67 -11.41
C LEU A 167 -0.06 -13.83 -10.18
N ARG A 168 1.19 -13.38 -10.28
CA ARG A 168 2.12 -13.32 -9.17
C ARG A 168 2.04 -11.97 -8.46
N ASN A 169 2.24 -11.95 -7.14
CA ASN A 169 2.22 -10.75 -6.32
C ASN A 169 3.64 -10.38 -5.88
N VAL A 170 4.01 -9.13 -6.09
CA VAL A 170 5.36 -8.62 -5.86
C VAL A 170 5.31 -7.35 -5.02
N PHE A 171 6.12 -7.28 -3.95
CA PHE A 171 6.32 -6.07 -3.17
C PHE A 171 7.65 -5.41 -3.54
N VAL A 172 7.61 -4.08 -3.69
CA VAL A 172 8.80 -3.22 -3.63
C VAL A 172 8.63 -2.38 -2.36
N THR A 173 9.38 -2.69 -1.34
CA THR A 173 9.11 -2.27 0.04
C THR A 173 10.37 -1.82 0.76
N ASN A 174 10.22 -0.95 1.75
CA ASN A 174 11.30 -0.62 2.70
C ASN A 174 11.47 -1.68 3.80
N GLY A 175 10.64 -2.72 3.81
CA GLY A 175 10.74 -3.83 4.75
C GLY A 175 10.34 -3.53 6.20
N TYR A 176 9.80 -2.35 6.49
CA TYR A 176 9.50 -1.91 7.86
C TYR A 176 8.15 -2.41 8.41
N MET A 177 7.58 -3.43 7.79
CA MET A 177 6.37 -4.10 8.27
C MET A 177 6.66 -4.99 9.49
N THR A 178 5.65 -5.21 10.33
CA THR A 178 5.78 -6.13 11.46
C THR A 178 5.79 -7.59 11.00
N ARG A 179 6.35 -8.47 11.84
CA ARG A 179 6.31 -9.92 11.60
C ARG A 179 4.89 -10.41 11.33
N ARG A 180 3.90 -9.96 12.11
CA ARG A 180 2.50 -10.35 11.98
C ARG A 180 1.93 -9.97 10.61
N ALA A 181 2.23 -8.77 10.10
CA ALA A 181 1.84 -8.34 8.77
C ALA A 181 2.51 -9.20 7.69
N LEU A 182 3.81 -9.47 7.81
CA LEU A 182 4.56 -10.31 6.88
C LEU A 182 4.01 -11.75 6.84
N GLU A 183 3.75 -12.36 7.99
CA GLU A 183 3.19 -13.71 8.08
C GLU A 183 1.80 -13.79 7.44
N THR A 184 1.00 -12.72 7.53
CA THR A 184 -0.33 -12.66 6.92
C THR A 184 -0.28 -12.57 5.40
N ILE A 185 0.63 -11.76 4.82
CA ILE A 185 0.73 -11.62 3.36
C ILE A 185 1.54 -12.75 2.71
N ARG A 186 2.45 -13.40 3.44
CA ARG A 186 3.37 -14.43 2.94
C ARG A 186 2.73 -15.50 2.06
N PRO A 187 1.54 -16.05 2.37
CA PRO A 187 0.93 -17.07 1.51
C PRO A 187 0.57 -16.59 0.09
N TYR A 188 0.49 -15.28 -0.09
CA TYR A 188 0.06 -14.63 -1.34
C TYR A 188 1.19 -13.87 -2.03
N LEU A 189 2.31 -13.61 -1.35
CA LEU A 189 3.46 -12.87 -1.86
C LEU A 189 4.45 -13.85 -2.51
N ASP A 190 4.78 -13.63 -3.79
CA ASP A 190 5.65 -14.50 -4.57
C ASP A 190 7.10 -13.99 -4.63
N ALA A 191 7.31 -12.66 -4.60
CA ALA A 191 8.63 -12.04 -4.58
C ALA A 191 8.59 -10.67 -3.92
N ALA A 192 9.75 -10.23 -3.43
CA ALA A 192 9.91 -8.87 -2.91
C ALA A 192 11.30 -8.32 -3.24
N ASN A 193 11.36 -7.04 -3.60
CA ASN A 193 12.56 -6.24 -3.50
C ASN A 193 12.47 -5.43 -2.21
N VAL A 194 13.46 -5.58 -1.32
CA VAL A 194 13.52 -4.86 -0.05
C VAL A 194 14.61 -3.79 -0.12
N ASP A 195 14.20 -2.53 -0.09
CA ASP A 195 15.10 -1.40 -0.12
C ASP A 195 15.66 -1.12 1.28
N LEU A 196 16.90 -1.45 1.53
CA LEU A 196 17.60 -1.01 2.72
C LEU A 196 17.92 0.50 2.61
N LYS A 197 17.21 1.32 3.37
CA LYS A 197 17.28 2.79 3.24
C LYS A 197 18.48 3.40 3.97
N SER A 198 19.02 2.73 4.99
CA SER A 198 20.21 3.15 5.73
C SER A 198 20.86 1.96 6.44
N PHE A 199 22.13 2.12 6.84
CA PHE A 199 22.88 1.22 7.76
C PHE A 199 23.00 1.80 9.18
N SER A 200 22.27 2.88 9.48
CA SER A 200 22.36 3.59 10.75
C SER A 200 21.02 3.59 11.46
N ASP A 201 21.00 3.18 12.73
CA ASP A 201 19.82 3.26 13.60
C ASP A 201 19.29 4.70 13.71
N ALA A 202 20.18 5.69 13.69
CA ALA A 202 19.79 7.10 13.74
C ALA A 202 18.95 7.54 12.53
N SER A 203 19.10 6.86 11.39
CA SER A 203 18.31 7.15 10.18
C SER A 203 16.92 6.50 10.21
N TYR A 204 16.70 5.52 11.09
CA TYR A 204 15.41 4.83 11.24
C TYR A 204 14.58 5.35 12.43
N ARG A 205 15.12 6.29 13.20
CA ARG A 205 14.46 6.99 14.31
C ARG A 205 13.99 8.37 13.86
#